data_c893281135944315ca4b2ce5679211c9
#
_entry.id   c893281135944315ca4b2ce5679211c9
#
_cell.length_a   1.000
_cell.length_b   1.000
_cell.length_c   1.000
_cell.angle_alpha   90.00
_cell.angle_beta   90.00
_cell.angle_gamma   90.00
#
_symmetry.space_group_name_H-M   'P 1'
#
loop_
_entity.id
_entity.type
_entity.pdbx_description
1 polymer ?
#
loop_
_entity_poly.entity_id
_entity_poly.type
_entity_poly.pdbx_seq_one_letter_code
_entity_poly.pdbx_strand_id
1 'polypeptide(L)'
;MNAQLSRELLFLLKITLKMESTTRKYLEETTQFSSEDAKFMEMAICLSEENIDTGGGPFGAVIVRDGEVIATGTNRVVPNSDPTAHAEVMAIRNACAKLGTFQLTGCTIYSSCEPCPMCLSALYWAGVSRICYGNTKDDAKAIDFDDSFIYDQLELSYDERSVKCEHFMRSDALRAFRKWTEKEDKVAY
;
A
#
# COMPACT_ATOMS: atom_id res chain seq x y z
N MET A 1 24.34 11.81 14.69
CA MET A 1 24.09 12.16 13.28
C MET A 1 24.78 11.21 12.28
N ASN A 2 25.89 10.56 12.61
CA ASN A 2 26.65 9.71 11.65
C ASN A 2 26.21 8.24 11.51
N ALA A 3 25.51 7.67 12.48
CA ALA A 3 25.13 6.24 12.44
C ALA A 3 23.85 5.98 11.61
N GLN A 4 22.94 6.94 11.53
CA GLN A 4 21.72 6.85 10.75
C GLN A 4 22.03 7.02 9.24
N LEU A 5 22.85 8.02 8.89
CA LEU A 5 23.33 8.21 7.51
C LEU A 5 24.09 7.01 6.95
N SER A 6 24.89 6.32 7.78
CA SER A 6 25.64 5.14 7.32
C SER A 6 24.73 3.91 7.11
N ARG A 7 23.62 3.80 7.83
CA ARG A 7 22.61 2.73 7.63
C ARG A 7 21.80 2.95 6.36
N GLU A 8 21.37 4.18 6.10
CA GLU A 8 20.66 4.53 4.86
C GLU A 8 21.56 4.37 3.61
N LEU A 9 22.83 4.77 3.69
CA LEU A 9 23.79 4.58 2.60
C LEU A 9 24.07 3.11 2.34
N LEU A 10 24.23 2.30 3.40
CA LEU A 10 24.45 0.85 3.31
C LEU A 10 23.20 0.13 2.75
N PHE A 11 22.02 0.61 3.09
CA PHE A 11 20.75 0.14 2.56
C PHE A 11 20.65 0.40 1.05
N LEU A 12 20.90 1.63 0.62
CA LEU A 12 20.90 2.01 -0.80
C LEU A 12 21.98 1.22 -1.59
N LEU A 13 23.13 0.98 -1.03
CA LEU A 13 24.19 0.19 -1.66
C LEU A 13 23.82 -1.28 -1.82
N LYS A 14 23.18 -1.89 -0.80
CA LYS A 14 22.70 -3.28 -0.87
C LYS A 14 21.58 -3.44 -1.89
N ILE A 15 20.62 -2.48 -1.94
CA ILE A 15 19.59 -2.44 -2.96
C ILE A 15 20.23 -2.37 -4.35
N THR A 16 21.18 -1.47 -4.56
CA THR A 16 21.83 -1.29 -5.88
C THR A 16 22.55 -2.56 -6.34
N LEU A 17 23.30 -3.22 -5.46
CA LEU A 17 24.03 -4.45 -5.80
C LEU A 17 23.10 -5.66 -6.08
N LYS A 18 21.99 -5.77 -5.34
CA LYS A 18 21.00 -6.84 -5.54
C LYS A 18 20.19 -6.60 -6.81
N MET A 19 19.90 -5.34 -7.13
CA MET A 19 19.16 -4.93 -8.33
C MET A 19 19.83 -5.32 -9.65
N GLU A 20 21.17 -5.24 -9.74
CA GLU A 20 21.89 -5.58 -10.98
C GLU A 20 21.77 -7.06 -11.37
N SER A 21 21.69 -7.95 -10.37
CA SER A 21 21.56 -9.40 -10.61
C SER A 21 20.11 -9.82 -10.88
N THR A 22 19.15 -9.22 -10.20
CA THR A 22 17.73 -9.57 -10.29
C THR A 22 17.08 -8.98 -11.53
N THR A 23 17.41 -7.74 -11.89
CA THR A 23 16.90 -7.07 -13.09
C THR A 23 17.21 -7.85 -14.36
N ARG A 24 18.39 -8.47 -14.43
CA ARG A 24 18.81 -9.29 -15.59
C ARG A 24 17.95 -10.55 -15.77
N LYS A 25 17.55 -11.20 -14.68
CA LYS A 25 16.74 -12.41 -14.68
C LYS A 25 15.29 -12.13 -15.11
N TYR A 26 14.70 -11.02 -14.66
CA TYR A 26 13.32 -10.66 -14.98
C TYR A 26 13.13 -10.12 -16.38
N LEU A 27 14.10 -9.43 -16.95
CA LEU A 27 14.05 -8.94 -18.34
C LEU A 27 14.01 -10.08 -19.39
N GLU A 28 14.46 -11.27 -19.00
CA GLU A 28 14.39 -12.46 -19.85
C GLU A 28 13.00 -13.14 -19.81
N GLU A 29 12.21 -12.94 -18.76
CA GLU A 29 10.95 -13.64 -18.50
C GLU A 29 9.68 -12.87 -18.90
N THR A 30 9.71 -11.52 -19.02
CA THR A 30 8.50 -10.74 -19.32
C THR A 30 8.75 -9.52 -20.20
N THR A 31 8.14 -9.51 -21.40
CA THR A 31 8.13 -8.35 -22.30
C THR A 31 7.16 -7.23 -21.87
N GLN A 32 6.43 -7.40 -20.76
CA GLN A 32 5.35 -6.52 -20.31
C GLN A 32 5.83 -5.41 -19.34
N PHE A 33 6.93 -5.63 -18.63
CA PHE A 33 7.47 -4.71 -17.62
C PHE A 33 8.80 -4.11 -18.06
N SER A 34 9.02 -2.84 -17.71
CA SER A 34 10.27 -2.14 -17.98
C SER A 34 11.36 -2.47 -16.94
N SER A 35 12.62 -2.13 -17.25
CA SER A 35 13.71 -2.22 -16.28
C SER A 35 13.49 -1.30 -15.06
N GLU A 36 12.76 -0.20 -15.24
CA GLU A 36 12.38 0.68 -14.13
C GLU A 36 11.32 0.03 -13.23
N ASP A 37 10.33 -0.66 -13.82
CA ASP A 37 9.35 -1.44 -13.04
C ASP A 37 10.05 -2.49 -12.17
N ALA A 38 11.01 -3.22 -12.74
CA ALA A 38 11.80 -4.21 -12.00
C ALA A 38 12.58 -3.58 -10.84
N LYS A 39 13.17 -2.40 -11.05
CA LYS A 39 13.87 -1.63 -10.01
C LYS A 39 12.96 -1.29 -8.83
N PHE A 40 11.77 -0.74 -9.10
CA PHE A 40 10.87 -0.31 -8.03
C PHE A 40 10.20 -1.48 -7.31
N MET A 41 9.95 -2.58 -8.03
CA MET A 41 9.47 -3.81 -7.42
C MET A 41 10.53 -4.43 -6.49
N GLU A 42 11.79 -4.48 -6.91
CA GLU A 42 12.89 -4.95 -6.06
C GLU A 42 13.03 -4.10 -4.79
N MET A 43 12.83 -2.78 -4.88
CA MET A 43 12.79 -1.91 -3.69
C MET A 43 11.66 -2.32 -2.74
N ALA A 44 10.45 -2.59 -3.25
CA ALA A 44 9.34 -3.03 -2.42
C ALA A 44 9.62 -4.38 -1.75
N ILE A 45 10.26 -5.32 -2.48
CA ILE A 45 10.68 -6.62 -1.95
C ILE A 45 11.75 -6.45 -0.86
N CYS A 46 12.79 -5.64 -1.09
CA CYS A 46 13.82 -5.38 -0.09
C CYS A 46 13.23 -4.76 1.19
N LEU A 47 12.29 -3.81 1.05
CA LEU A 47 11.58 -3.22 2.19
C LEU A 47 10.79 -4.26 2.96
N SER A 48 10.17 -5.23 2.28
CA SER A 48 9.41 -6.31 2.91
C SER A 48 10.31 -7.25 3.71
N GLU A 49 11.48 -7.61 3.15
CA GLU A 49 12.48 -8.45 3.82
C GLU A 49 13.03 -7.77 5.09
N GLU A 50 13.47 -6.51 4.98
CA GLU A 50 14.05 -5.77 6.10
C GLU A 50 13.03 -5.46 7.22
N ASN A 51 11.76 -5.34 6.86
CA ASN A 51 10.71 -5.05 7.82
C ASN A 51 10.51 -6.18 8.83
N ILE A 52 10.81 -7.43 8.47
CA ILE A 52 10.75 -8.59 9.37
C ILE A 52 11.68 -8.37 10.57
N ASP A 53 12.88 -7.88 10.33
CA ASP A 53 13.88 -7.63 11.38
C ASP A 53 13.49 -6.45 12.29
N THR A 54 12.53 -5.62 11.87
CA THR A 54 12.03 -4.48 12.66
C THR A 54 10.70 -4.76 13.36
N GLY A 55 10.27 -6.02 13.38
CA GLY A 55 9.07 -6.49 14.07
C GLY A 55 7.76 -6.23 13.32
N GLY A 56 7.82 -5.91 12.03
CA GLY A 56 6.66 -5.80 11.15
C GLY A 56 6.43 -7.07 10.32
N GLY A 57 5.29 -7.17 9.64
CA GLY A 57 5.00 -8.24 8.69
C GLY A 57 5.83 -8.10 7.40
N PRO A 58 5.95 -9.18 6.57
CA PRO A 58 6.80 -9.23 5.37
C PRO A 58 6.18 -8.49 4.18
N PHE A 59 5.85 -7.22 4.35
CA PHE A 59 5.19 -6.41 3.34
C PHE A 59 5.85 -5.04 3.21
N GLY A 60 6.13 -4.64 1.96
CA GLY A 60 6.72 -3.37 1.59
C GLY A 60 6.04 -2.79 0.35
N ALA A 61 5.98 -1.46 0.27
CA ALA A 61 5.37 -0.75 -0.85
C ALA A 61 6.16 0.51 -1.20
N VAL A 62 6.20 0.85 -2.50
CA VAL A 62 6.87 2.03 -3.05
C VAL A 62 5.90 2.77 -3.95
N ILE A 63 5.73 4.07 -3.73
CA ILE A 63 4.95 4.95 -4.62
C ILE A 63 5.91 5.78 -5.47
N VAL A 64 5.70 5.72 -6.77
CA VAL A 64 6.54 6.35 -7.79
C VAL A 64 5.71 7.27 -8.68
N ARG A 65 6.27 8.43 -9.07
CA ARG A 65 5.71 9.31 -10.08
C ARG A 65 6.84 9.85 -10.95
N ASP A 66 6.67 9.79 -12.27
CA ASP A 66 7.65 10.30 -13.26
C ASP A 66 9.07 9.70 -13.06
N GLY A 67 9.18 8.41 -12.73
CA GLY A 67 10.45 7.72 -12.48
C GLY A 67 11.09 8.02 -11.12
N GLU A 68 10.47 8.83 -10.27
CA GLU A 68 10.99 9.20 -8.95
C GLU A 68 10.19 8.55 -7.81
N VAL A 69 10.89 8.05 -6.79
CA VAL A 69 10.27 7.53 -5.56
C VAL A 69 9.72 8.69 -4.73
N ILE A 70 8.40 8.74 -4.63
CA ILE A 70 7.70 9.72 -3.80
C ILE A 70 7.75 9.32 -2.33
N ALA A 71 7.37 8.07 -2.03
CA ALA A 71 7.36 7.56 -0.67
C ALA A 71 7.44 6.04 -0.65
N THR A 72 7.77 5.50 0.51
CA THR A 72 7.75 4.07 0.82
C THR A 72 6.87 3.81 2.04
N GLY A 73 6.45 2.56 2.20
CA GLY A 73 5.75 2.06 3.37
C GLY A 73 6.10 0.61 3.66
N THR A 74 6.08 0.24 4.91
CA THR A 74 6.21 -1.14 5.39
C THR A 74 5.08 -1.47 6.34
N ASN A 75 4.78 -2.74 6.53
CA ASN A 75 3.75 -3.17 7.47
C ASN A 75 4.15 -2.81 8.91
N ARG A 76 3.31 -2.03 9.59
CA ARG A 76 3.53 -1.55 10.95
C ARG A 76 2.37 -1.88 11.90
N VAL A 77 1.58 -2.90 11.56
CA VAL A 77 0.41 -3.33 12.36
C VAL A 77 0.81 -3.60 13.80
N VAL A 78 1.76 -4.49 14.02
CA VAL A 78 2.22 -4.86 15.37
C VAL A 78 2.97 -3.72 16.06
N PRO A 79 3.99 -3.10 15.44
CA PRO A 79 4.74 -2.03 16.10
C PRO A 79 3.89 -0.80 16.49
N ASN A 80 2.84 -0.49 15.70
CA ASN A 80 2.00 0.67 15.94
C ASN A 80 0.70 0.32 16.70
N SER A 81 0.40 -0.96 16.92
CA SER A 81 -0.91 -1.43 17.41
C SER A 81 -2.06 -0.87 16.56
N ASP A 82 -1.85 -0.80 15.23
CA ASP A 82 -2.79 -0.25 14.26
C ASP A 82 -3.09 -1.29 13.17
N PRO A 83 -4.28 -1.92 13.15
CA PRO A 83 -4.63 -2.93 12.17
C PRO A 83 -4.70 -2.38 10.73
N THR A 84 -4.72 -1.08 10.55
CA THR A 84 -4.74 -0.44 9.22
C THR A 84 -3.36 -0.09 8.69
N ALA A 85 -2.30 -0.24 9.49
CA ALA A 85 -0.94 0.13 9.12
C ALA A 85 -0.27 -0.90 8.20
N HIS A 86 -0.95 -1.30 7.12
CA HIS A 86 -0.39 -2.10 6.04
C HIS A 86 0.61 -1.28 5.21
N ALA A 87 1.50 -1.94 4.49
CA ALA A 87 2.57 -1.28 3.73
C ALA A 87 2.04 -0.25 2.73
N GLU A 88 1.00 -0.58 1.99
CA GLU A 88 0.38 0.29 1.00
C GLU A 88 -0.28 1.51 1.66
N VAL A 89 -1.01 1.31 2.77
CA VAL A 89 -1.64 2.42 3.52
C VAL A 89 -0.56 3.35 4.08
N MET A 90 0.53 2.80 4.61
CA MET A 90 1.67 3.61 5.07
C MET A 90 2.32 4.39 3.93
N ALA A 91 2.52 3.76 2.77
CA ALA A 91 3.06 4.43 1.58
C ALA A 91 2.14 5.56 1.10
N ILE A 92 0.81 5.35 1.06
CA ILE A 92 -0.18 6.38 0.72
C ILE A 92 -0.07 7.56 1.69
N ARG A 93 -0.10 7.31 3.01
CA ARG A 93 0.01 8.36 4.04
C ARG A 93 1.28 9.18 3.88
N ASN A 94 2.42 8.52 3.69
CA ASN A 94 3.72 9.16 3.50
C ASN A 94 3.76 9.97 2.20
N ALA A 95 3.22 9.44 1.09
CA ALA A 95 3.17 10.14 -0.19
C ALA A 95 2.27 11.38 -0.13
N CYS A 96 1.08 11.26 0.44
CA CYS A 96 0.14 12.36 0.60
C CYS A 96 0.73 13.47 1.48
N ALA A 97 1.38 13.11 2.58
CA ALA A 97 2.07 14.06 3.45
C ALA A 97 3.20 14.79 2.73
N LYS A 98 4.05 14.06 1.96
CA LYS A 98 5.16 14.64 1.19
C LYS A 98 4.68 15.58 0.10
N LEU A 99 3.59 15.21 -0.60
CA LEU A 99 3.06 15.98 -1.73
C LEU A 99 2.09 17.09 -1.31
N GLY A 100 1.63 17.11 -0.06
CA GLY A 100 0.63 18.07 0.43
C GLY A 100 -0.74 17.89 -0.24
N THR A 101 -1.09 16.67 -0.66
CA THR A 101 -2.36 16.36 -1.34
C THR A 101 -2.88 15.00 -0.95
N PHE A 102 -4.18 14.77 -1.04
CA PHE A 102 -4.81 13.46 -0.88
C PHE A 102 -4.92 12.68 -2.21
N GLN A 103 -4.56 13.28 -3.34
CA GLN A 103 -4.63 12.68 -4.68
C GLN A 103 -3.24 12.26 -5.16
N LEU A 104 -3.12 10.99 -5.54
CA LEU A 104 -1.90 10.38 -6.08
C LEU A 104 -2.04 10.07 -7.58
N THR A 105 -2.81 10.89 -8.30
CA THR A 105 -2.96 10.79 -9.76
C THR A 105 -1.60 10.86 -10.45
N GLY A 106 -1.38 9.99 -11.43
CA GLY A 106 -0.08 9.85 -12.12
C GLY A 106 0.94 9.01 -11.35
N CYS A 107 0.61 8.57 -10.11
CA CYS A 107 1.50 7.69 -9.37
C CYS A 107 1.24 6.21 -9.70
N THR A 108 2.33 5.44 -9.69
CA THR A 108 2.30 3.96 -9.68
C THR A 108 2.71 3.49 -8.28
N ILE A 109 2.00 2.49 -7.74
CA ILE A 109 2.44 1.76 -6.56
C ILE A 109 3.03 0.41 -6.96
N TYR A 110 4.15 0.07 -6.34
CA TYR A 110 4.75 -1.26 -6.37
C TYR A 110 4.63 -1.85 -4.97
N SER A 111 3.92 -2.96 -4.84
CA SER A 111 3.71 -3.67 -3.59
C SER A 111 4.35 -5.04 -3.65
N SER A 112 5.02 -5.46 -2.59
CA SER A 112 5.63 -6.81 -2.51
C SER A 112 4.59 -7.93 -2.55
N CYS A 113 3.32 -7.62 -2.28
CA CYS A 113 2.19 -8.54 -2.33
C CYS A 113 0.95 -7.86 -2.91
N GLU A 114 0.03 -8.66 -3.45
CA GLU A 114 -1.30 -8.23 -3.91
C GLU A 114 -2.01 -7.46 -2.79
N PRO A 115 -2.51 -6.23 -3.06
CA PRO A 115 -3.20 -5.44 -2.06
C PRO A 115 -4.48 -6.13 -1.57
N CYS A 116 -4.63 -6.29 -0.27
CA CYS A 116 -5.86 -6.79 0.36
C CYS A 116 -7.04 -5.84 0.09
N PRO A 117 -8.31 -6.22 0.37
CA PRO A 117 -9.47 -5.36 0.10
C PRO A 117 -9.39 -3.98 0.73
N MET A 118 -8.82 -3.84 1.93
CA MET A 118 -8.62 -2.56 2.59
C MET A 118 -7.63 -1.68 1.81
N CYS A 119 -6.46 -2.23 1.46
CA CYS A 119 -5.43 -1.51 0.73
C CYS A 119 -5.85 -1.15 -0.67
N LEU A 120 -6.51 -2.08 -1.39
CA LEU A 120 -7.05 -1.82 -2.71
C LEU A 120 -8.06 -0.67 -2.70
N SER A 121 -8.99 -0.66 -1.73
CA SER A 121 -9.94 0.44 -1.56
C SER A 121 -9.23 1.77 -1.26
N ALA A 122 -8.20 1.77 -0.42
CA ALA A 122 -7.41 2.95 -0.12
C ALA A 122 -6.67 3.49 -1.35
N LEU A 123 -6.15 2.61 -2.21
CA LEU A 123 -5.51 2.98 -3.48
C LEU A 123 -6.49 3.61 -4.47
N TYR A 124 -7.72 3.11 -4.56
CA TYR A 124 -8.78 3.75 -5.34
C TYR A 124 -9.14 5.14 -4.79
N TRP A 125 -9.29 5.29 -3.48
CA TRP A 125 -9.53 6.60 -2.85
C TRP A 125 -8.39 7.59 -3.09
N ALA A 126 -7.15 7.12 -3.07
CA ALA A 126 -5.98 7.93 -3.37
C ALA A 126 -5.84 8.28 -4.88
N GLY A 127 -6.56 7.60 -5.77
CA GLY A 127 -6.54 7.86 -7.20
C GLY A 127 -5.22 7.48 -7.87
N VAL A 128 -4.51 6.42 -7.42
CA VAL A 128 -3.30 5.95 -8.10
C VAL A 128 -3.63 5.48 -9.52
N SER A 129 -2.69 5.67 -10.44
CA SER A 129 -2.91 5.37 -11.86
C SER A 129 -2.56 3.93 -12.22
N ARG A 130 -1.71 3.26 -11.44
CA ARG A 130 -1.26 1.89 -11.69
C ARG A 130 -0.87 1.19 -10.40
N ILE A 131 -1.20 -0.09 -10.31
CA ILE A 131 -0.82 -1.00 -9.22
C ILE A 131 0.01 -2.14 -9.81
N CYS A 132 1.21 -2.34 -9.30
CA CYS A 132 2.07 -3.49 -9.59
C CYS A 132 2.30 -4.26 -8.29
N TYR A 133 2.19 -5.58 -8.33
CA TYR A 133 2.44 -6.40 -7.14
C TYR A 133 3.25 -7.66 -7.49
N GLY A 134 3.95 -8.20 -6.47
CA GLY A 134 4.79 -9.39 -6.59
C GLY A 134 4.03 -10.66 -6.21
N ASN A 135 3.99 -10.98 -4.90
CA ASN A 135 3.28 -12.16 -4.39
C ASN A 135 1.77 -12.02 -4.58
N THR A 136 1.07 -13.14 -4.67
CA THR A 136 -0.39 -13.21 -4.74
C THR A 136 -1.00 -13.29 -3.34
N LYS A 137 -2.32 -13.11 -3.23
CA LYS A 137 -3.08 -13.38 -2.00
C LYS A 137 -2.95 -14.84 -1.53
N ASP A 138 -2.78 -15.79 -2.46
CA ASP A 138 -2.59 -17.20 -2.11
C ASP A 138 -1.22 -17.44 -1.45
N ASP A 139 -0.17 -16.72 -1.90
CA ASP A 139 1.14 -16.75 -1.26
C ASP A 139 1.08 -16.15 0.17
N ALA A 140 0.34 -15.05 0.35
CA ALA A 140 0.11 -14.45 1.66
C ALA A 140 -0.66 -15.40 2.60
N LYS A 141 -1.69 -16.07 2.09
CA LYS A 141 -2.44 -17.08 2.83
C LYS A 141 -1.56 -18.24 3.29
N ALA A 142 -0.60 -18.67 2.47
CA ALA A 142 0.31 -19.77 2.81
C ALA A 142 1.23 -19.47 4.00
N ILE A 143 1.35 -18.20 4.41
CA ILE A 143 2.13 -17.73 5.57
C ILE A 143 1.24 -17.08 6.64
N ASP A 144 -0.02 -17.52 6.75
CA ASP A 144 -1.02 -17.11 7.76
C ASP A 144 -1.53 -15.65 7.64
N PHE A 145 -1.34 -14.97 6.50
CA PHE A 145 -1.97 -13.68 6.18
C PHE A 145 -3.16 -13.89 5.22
N ASP A 146 -4.20 -14.59 5.69
CA ASP A 146 -5.39 -14.93 4.89
C ASP A 146 -6.43 -13.81 4.92
N ASP A 147 -6.62 -13.13 3.81
CA ASP A 147 -7.66 -12.10 3.61
C ASP A 147 -8.87 -12.60 2.82
N SER A 148 -8.91 -13.87 2.42
CA SER A 148 -10.00 -14.45 1.62
C SER A 148 -11.36 -14.29 2.29
N PHE A 149 -11.40 -14.44 3.61
CA PHE A 149 -12.57 -14.19 4.44
C PHE A 149 -13.18 -12.78 4.20
N ILE A 150 -12.37 -11.74 3.99
CA ILE A 150 -12.87 -10.38 3.77
C ILE A 150 -13.57 -10.29 2.40
N TYR A 151 -13.02 -10.92 1.36
CA TYR A 151 -13.66 -10.99 0.04
C TYR A 151 -15.04 -11.65 0.15
N ASP A 152 -15.11 -12.81 0.82
CA ASP A 152 -16.38 -13.52 1.04
C ASP A 152 -17.41 -12.63 1.77
N GLN A 153 -16.98 -11.91 2.82
CA GLN A 153 -17.87 -11.03 3.57
C GLN A 153 -18.37 -9.82 2.76
N LEU A 154 -17.57 -9.31 1.80
CA LEU A 154 -17.99 -8.20 0.95
C LEU A 154 -19.07 -8.60 -0.06
N GLU A 155 -19.13 -9.87 -0.47
CA GLU A 155 -20.14 -10.40 -1.37
C GLU A 155 -21.49 -10.67 -0.67
N LEU A 156 -21.49 -10.84 0.66
CA LEU A 156 -22.70 -11.11 1.42
C LEU A 156 -23.57 -9.87 1.64
N SER A 157 -24.88 -10.07 1.73
CA SER A 157 -25.81 -9.05 2.24
C SER A 157 -25.50 -8.71 3.70
N TYR A 158 -25.90 -7.54 4.16
CA TYR A 158 -25.60 -7.06 5.53
C TYR A 158 -26.06 -8.03 6.61
N ASP A 159 -27.18 -8.73 6.42
CA ASP A 159 -27.75 -9.65 7.40
C ASP A 159 -27.01 -11.00 7.48
N GLU A 160 -26.22 -11.33 6.43
CA GLU A 160 -25.47 -12.58 6.33
C GLU A 160 -24.02 -12.44 6.79
N ARG A 161 -23.53 -11.21 7.00
CA ARG A 161 -22.14 -10.94 7.40
C ARG A 161 -21.87 -11.40 8.84
N SER A 162 -20.67 -11.91 9.07
CA SER A 162 -20.22 -12.33 10.40
C SER A 162 -20.14 -11.15 11.40
N VAL A 163 -19.84 -9.95 10.92
CA VAL A 163 -19.95 -8.71 11.68
C VAL A 163 -21.34 -8.11 11.42
N LYS A 164 -22.15 -8.03 12.47
CA LYS A 164 -23.50 -7.51 12.38
C LYS A 164 -23.50 -6.04 11.96
N CYS A 165 -24.20 -5.72 10.88
CA CYS A 165 -24.34 -4.37 10.35
C CYS A 165 -25.76 -3.87 10.58
N GLU A 166 -25.96 -2.88 11.43
CA GLU A 166 -27.28 -2.34 11.78
C GLU A 166 -27.41 -0.90 11.33
N HIS A 167 -28.52 -0.63 10.62
CA HIS A 167 -28.86 0.71 10.15
C HIS A 167 -29.70 1.44 11.19
N PHE A 168 -29.14 2.49 11.81
CA PHE A 168 -29.75 3.20 12.93
C PHE A 168 -29.61 4.73 12.80
N MET A 169 -30.63 5.47 13.21
CA MET A 169 -30.69 6.95 13.27
C MET A 169 -30.37 7.68 11.95
N ARG A 170 -30.78 7.15 10.80
CA ARG A 170 -30.49 7.73 9.48
C ARG A 170 -30.95 9.18 9.34
N SER A 171 -32.15 9.51 9.80
CA SER A 171 -32.73 10.86 9.71
C SER A 171 -31.86 11.91 10.44
N ASP A 172 -31.30 11.54 11.56
CA ASP A 172 -30.39 12.39 12.33
C ASP A 172 -28.99 12.47 11.70
N ALA A 173 -28.47 11.35 11.22
CA ALA A 173 -27.18 11.31 10.52
C ALA A 173 -27.16 12.19 9.26
N LEU A 174 -28.28 12.34 8.55
CA LEU A 174 -28.41 13.21 7.39
C LEU A 174 -28.18 14.71 7.71
N ARG A 175 -28.19 15.13 8.97
CA ARG A 175 -27.88 16.54 9.35
C ARG A 175 -26.49 16.96 8.88
N ALA A 176 -25.50 16.07 9.02
CA ALA A 176 -24.14 16.35 8.56
C ALA A 176 -24.07 16.47 7.04
N PHE A 177 -24.78 15.61 6.30
CA PHE A 177 -24.80 15.65 4.84
C PHE A 177 -25.50 16.93 4.31
N ARG A 178 -26.57 17.38 4.94
CA ARG A 178 -27.21 18.67 4.60
C ARG A 178 -26.23 19.82 4.82
N LYS A 179 -25.58 19.88 6.02
CA LYS A 179 -24.57 20.91 6.30
C LYS A 179 -23.41 20.89 5.31
N TRP A 180 -22.96 19.70 4.91
CA TRP A 180 -21.91 19.56 3.88
C TRP A 180 -22.40 20.07 2.51
N THR A 181 -23.63 19.76 2.13
CA THR A 181 -24.21 20.21 0.85
C THR A 181 -24.25 21.73 0.76
N GLU A 182 -24.57 22.41 1.86
CA GLU A 182 -24.67 23.87 1.97
C GLU A 182 -23.30 24.58 2.08
N LYS A 183 -22.22 23.82 2.36
CA LYS A 183 -20.87 24.40 2.50
C LYS A 183 -20.35 24.84 1.12
N GLU A 184 -20.01 26.14 0.98
CA GLU A 184 -19.56 26.73 -0.31
C GLU A 184 -18.14 26.30 -0.69
N ASP A 185 -17.24 26.21 0.28
CA ASP A 185 -15.81 25.88 0.12
C ASP A 185 -15.51 24.38 0.32
N LYS A 186 -16.50 23.50 0.09
CA LYS A 186 -16.30 22.06 0.22
C LYS A 186 -15.37 21.50 -0.87
N VAL A 187 -14.47 20.61 -0.46
CA VAL A 187 -13.63 19.83 -1.37
C VAL A 187 -14.14 18.40 -1.37
N ALA A 188 -14.57 17.93 -2.55
CA ALA A 188 -14.94 16.53 -2.75
C ALA A 188 -13.68 15.70 -3.03
N TYR A 189 -13.66 14.45 -2.60
CA TYR A 189 -12.58 13.49 -2.80
C TYR A 189 -13.12 12.11 -3.10
#